data_a77e188a767a15c72696f86568da118a
#
_entry.id   a77e188a767a15c72696f86568da118a
#
_cell.length_a   1.000
_cell.length_b   1.000
_cell.length_c   1.000
_cell.angle_alpha   90.00
_cell.angle_beta   90.00
_cell.angle_gamma   90.00
#
_symmetry.space_group_name_H-M   'P 1'
#
loop_
_entity.id
_entity.type
_entity.pdbx_description
1 polymer ?
#
loop_
_entity_poly.entity_id
_entity_poly.type
_entity_poly.pdbx_seq_one_letter_code
_entity_poly.pdbx_strand_id
1 'polypeptide(L)'
;MSDYKLLDRCLCCDSKNIDMLLNLNEQPLANSYHEEDEVLKSYPLAVNLCNECYHIQLTHAVNPDLLFKDYLYVSGTTQTLKDNMKWFVEYVQKDTSYTKGNSVLDIACNDGTQLDYFKEAGFDTYGIDPAENLYELSSKNHNVICDYFNSDTIGNKVFDVIVAQNVFAHNSNPKDFLDSCEKIMHDESVLYIQTSQAEMVMNNQFDTIYHEHVSFFNVNSMNQLVKRTNLNLVDVTKTPVHGTSYLFKITKNKISELGLLNHLEEEKAQGLYDEKTYELYKKNVINIVYNFRDFIDKFKIAGYSLVGYGAAAKGMTFLNLADVKLDCIIDDNELKQHLYTPGTNIVIKPNGFLKQYKEDDKLLFIPLAWNFYNEIRERILKTRDNKNDVFLKYFPKVRTESR
;
A
#
# COMPACT_ATOMS: atom_id res chain seq x y z
N MET A 1 -2.66 -26.97 -4.19
CA MET A 1 -1.60 -26.21 -3.45
C MET A 1 -2.26 -25.54 -2.27
N SER A 2 -1.52 -25.25 -1.19
CA SER A 2 -2.10 -24.50 -0.06
C SER A 2 -2.37 -23.06 -0.49
N ASP A 3 -3.47 -22.45 -0.04
CA ASP A 3 -3.82 -21.07 -0.36
C ASP A 3 -2.89 -20.05 0.31
N TYR A 4 -2.11 -20.48 1.29
CA TYR A 4 -1.11 -19.65 1.97
C TYR A 4 0.04 -20.50 2.51
N LYS A 5 1.17 -19.85 2.78
CA LYS A 5 2.36 -20.44 3.40
C LYS A 5 2.78 -19.66 4.65
N LEU A 6 3.30 -20.36 5.66
CA LEU A 6 3.93 -19.76 6.84
C LEU A 6 5.27 -19.10 6.46
N LEU A 7 5.53 -17.93 7.02
CA LEU A 7 6.83 -17.24 6.94
C LEU A 7 7.53 -17.37 8.30
N ASP A 8 8.41 -18.36 8.41
CA ASP A 8 9.09 -18.76 9.66
C ASP A 8 10.47 -18.11 9.87
N ARG A 9 10.85 -17.22 8.93
CA ARG A 9 12.10 -16.45 8.94
C ARG A 9 11.88 -15.03 8.48
N CYS A 10 12.75 -14.12 8.90
CA CYS A 10 12.79 -12.76 8.38
C CYS A 10 13.13 -12.74 6.89
N LEU A 11 12.26 -12.15 6.08
CA LEU A 11 12.45 -12.04 4.63
C LEU A 11 13.65 -11.15 4.26
N CYS A 12 14.05 -10.23 5.15
CA CYS A 12 15.18 -9.34 4.91
C CYS A 12 16.53 -9.93 5.32
N CYS A 13 16.71 -10.31 6.59
CA CYS A 13 18.01 -10.74 7.11
C CYS A 13 18.13 -12.26 7.32
N ASP A 14 17.08 -13.04 7.01
CA ASP A 14 17.00 -14.50 7.15
C ASP A 14 17.10 -15.02 8.61
N SER A 15 16.99 -14.13 9.60
CA SER A 15 16.98 -14.54 11.01
C SER A 15 15.71 -15.33 11.35
N LYS A 16 15.84 -16.29 12.27
CA LYS A 16 14.70 -16.96 12.91
C LYS A 16 14.21 -16.25 14.17
N ASN A 17 14.91 -15.19 14.60
CA ASN A 17 14.57 -14.40 15.77
C ASN A 17 13.46 -13.39 15.40
N ILE A 18 12.26 -13.92 15.19
CA ILE A 18 11.04 -13.16 14.83
C ILE A 18 9.95 -13.46 15.86
N ASP A 19 9.30 -12.42 16.37
CA ASP A 19 8.22 -12.53 17.33
C ASP A 19 6.93 -11.88 16.80
N MET A 20 5.78 -12.41 17.22
CA MET A 20 4.49 -11.85 16.83
C MET A 20 4.31 -10.45 17.39
N LEU A 21 4.21 -9.45 16.51
CA LEU A 21 3.97 -8.06 16.86
C LEU A 21 2.47 -7.77 17.05
N LEU A 22 1.66 -8.06 16.03
CA LEU A 22 0.20 -7.86 16.06
C LEU A 22 -0.51 -9.06 15.44
N ASN A 23 -1.66 -9.39 16.02
CA ASN A 23 -2.61 -10.34 15.44
C ASN A 23 -3.93 -9.61 15.15
N LEU A 24 -4.31 -9.56 13.86
CA LEU A 24 -5.54 -8.94 13.39
C LEU A 24 -6.64 -9.98 13.13
N ASN A 25 -6.49 -11.18 13.68
CA ASN A 25 -7.37 -12.34 13.51
C ASN A 25 -7.37 -12.89 12.06
N GLU A 26 -8.31 -13.80 11.78
CA GLU A 26 -8.58 -14.22 10.42
C GLU A 26 -9.50 -13.21 9.73
N GLN A 27 -9.12 -12.78 8.53
CA GLN A 27 -9.90 -11.84 7.73
C GLN A 27 -10.02 -12.31 6.29
N PRO A 28 -11.10 -11.97 5.58
CA PRO A 28 -11.15 -12.15 4.13
C PRO A 28 -10.15 -11.21 3.45
N LEU A 29 -9.83 -11.48 2.19
CA LEU A 29 -8.97 -10.60 1.40
C LEU A 29 -9.60 -9.21 1.27
N ALA A 30 -8.84 -8.17 1.56
CA ALA A 30 -9.37 -6.82 1.75
C ALA A 30 -9.97 -6.18 0.48
N ASN A 31 -9.64 -6.68 -0.71
CA ASN A 31 -10.18 -6.24 -2.00
C ASN A 31 -11.20 -7.21 -2.60
N SER A 32 -11.63 -8.28 -1.89
CA SER A 32 -12.65 -9.23 -2.35
C SER A 32 -14.05 -8.68 -2.08
N TYR A 33 -14.43 -7.62 -2.80
CA TYR A 33 -15.81 -7.12 -2.80
C TYR A 33 -16.72 -8.16 -3.47
N HIS A 34 -17.95 -8.35 -2.95
CA HIS A 34 -18.76 -9.48 -3.32
C HIS A 34 -20.26 -9.13 -3.41
N GLU A 35 -21.04 -10.03 -4.00
CA GLU A 35 -22.50 -9.93 -4.01
C GLU A 35 -23.09 -10.26 -2.62
N GLU A 36 -24.36 -9.91 -2.36
CA GLU A 36 -24.97 -9.88 -1.02
C GLU A 36 -24.88 -11.21 -0.25
N ASP A 37 -25.08 -12.33 -0.91
CA ASP A 37 -25.17 -13.67 -0.26
C ASP A 37 -23.89 -14.49 -0.37
N GLU A 38 -22.80 -13.92 -0.83
CA GLU A 38 -21.53 -14.64 -1.01
C GLU A 38 -20.76 -14.77 0.30
N VAL A 39 -20.30 -16.00 0.61
CA VAL A 39 -19.48 -16.28 1.79
C VAL A 39 -18.01 -16.31 1.41
N LEU A 40 -17.25 -15.34 1.88
CA LEU A 40 -15.83 -15.23 1.62
C LEU A 40 -15.00 -16.12 2.55
N LYS A 41 -13.93 -16.69 2.00
CA LYS A 41 -12.91 -17.38 2.79
C LYS A 41 -12.06 -16.37 3.54
N SER A 42 -11.74 -16.66 4.80
CA SER A 42 -10.83 -15.89 5.64
C SER A 42 -9.45 -16.56 5.73
N TYR A 43 -8.42 -15.74 5.94
CA TYR A 43 -7.03 -16.15 6.05
C TYR A 43 -6.39 -15.50 7.28
N PRO A 44 -5.38 -16.14 7.91
CA PRO A 44 -4.66 -15.56 9.03
C PRO A 44 -4.05 -14.21 8.65
N LEU A 45 -4.31 -13.16 9.43
CA LEU A 45 -3.76 -11.82 9.25
C LEU A 45 -3.04 -11.38 10.54
N ALA A 46 -1.74 -11.57 10.57
CA ALA A 46 -0.88 -11.18 11.67
C ALA A 46 0.50 -10.81 11.15
N VAL A 47 1.25 -10.03 11.92
CA VAL A 47 2.62 -9.64 11.58
C VAL A 47 3.61 -10.03 12.66
N ASN A 48 4.80 -10.42 12.23
CA ASN A 48 5.98 -10.62 13.04
C ASN A 48 6.91 -9.39 12.94
N LEU A 49 7.65 -9.13 14.02
CA LEU A 49 8.81 -8.23 14.07
C LEU A 49 10.08 -9.08 14.11
N CYS A 50 11.06 -8.74 13.28
CA CYS A 50 12.40 -9.30 13.38
C CYS A 50 13.22 -8.53 14.43
N ASN A 51 13.74 -9.23 15.45
CA ASN A 51 14.52 -8.62 16.53
C ASN A 51 15.96 -8.26 16.11
N GLU A 52 16.40 -8.65 14.90
CA GLU A 52 17.74 -8.32 14.38
C GLU A 52 17.73 -7.07 13.49
N CYS A 53 16.78 -6.97 12.55
CA CYS A 53 16.75 -5.86 11.60
C CYS A 53 15.51 -4.99 11.68
N TYR A 54 14.61 -5.27 12.63
CA TYR A 54 13.34 -4.54 12.86
C TYR A 54 12.41 -4.54 11.65
N HIS A 55 12.54 -5.56 10.78
CA HIS A 55 11.60 -5.77 9.69
C HIS A 55 10.27 -6.28 10.23
N ILE A 56 9.17 -5.69 9.74
CA ILE A 56 7.83 -6.19 10.00
C ILE A 56 7.36 -6.92 8.73
N GLN A 57 6.81 -8.12 8.91
CA GLN A 57 6.29 -8.94 7.82
C GLN A 57 5.05 -9.71 8.26
N LEU A 58 4.19 -10.11 7.31
CA LEU A 58 3.10 -11.03 7.61
C LEU A 58 3.64 -12.35 8.18
N THR A 59 2.83 -13.01 9.03
CA THR A 59 3.10 -14.37 9.48
C THR A 59 2.86 -15.41 8.38
N HIS A 60 1.95 -15.13 7.48
CA HIS A 60 1.55 -16.00 6.37
C HIS A 60 1.44 -15.19 5.08
N ALA A 61 1.97 -15.72 3.99
CA ALA A 61 1.79 -15.15 2.66
C ALA A 61 0.71 -15.94 1.90
N VAL A 62 -0.34 -15.27 1.47
CA VAL A 62 -1.39 -15.83 0.63
C VAL A 62 -0.86 -16.06 -0.79
N ASN A 63 -1.41 -17.06 -1.48
CA ASN A 63 -1.06 -17.33 -2.87
C ASN A 63 -1.33 -16.08 -3.74
N PRO A 64 -0.32 -15.54 -4.46
CA PRO A 64 -0.46 -14.33 -5.26
C PRO A 64 -1.55 -14.42 -6.34
N ASP A 65 -1.84 -15.61 -6.87
CA ASP A 65 -2.91 -15.80 -7.86
C ASP A 65 -4.30 -15.42 -7.33
N LEU A 66 -4.53 -15.55 -6.01
CA LEU A 66 -5.77 -15.15 -5.36
C LEU A 66 -5.87 -13.64 -5.13
N LEU A 67 -4.76 -12.92 -5.28
CA LEU A 67 -4.65 -11.48 -4.98
C LEU A 67 -4.55 -10.62 -6.24
N PHE A 68 -3.87 -11.09 -7.31
CA PHE A 68 -3.38 -10.20 -8.36
C PHE A 68 -3.81 -10.53 -9.79
N LYS A 69 -4.37 -11.73 -10.07
CA LYS A 69 -4.79 -12.09 -11.45
C LYS A 69 -5.98 -11.28 -11.97
N ASP A 70 -6.91 -10.93 -11.08
CA ASP A 70 -8.03 -10.04 -11.37
C ASP A 70 -7.97 -8.87 -10.39
N TYR A 71 -7.31 -7.78 -10.80
CA TYR A 71 -6.95 -6.70 -9.91
C TYR A 71 -7.81 -5.46 -10.16
N LEU A 72 -8.65 -5.12 -9.16
CA LEU A 72 -9.61 -4.02 -9.28
C LEU A 72 -9.01 -2.62 -9.07
N TYR A 73 -7.76 -2.55 -8.61
CA TYR A 73 -7.09 -1.27 -8.42
C TYR A 73 -6.46 -0.79 -9.72
N VAL A 74 -6.81 0.43 -10.17
CA VAL A 74 -6.28 1.08 -11.36
C VAL A 74 -5.50 2.33 -10.95
N SER A 75 -4.20 2.36 -11.24
CA SER A 75 -3.26 3.38 -10.76
C SER A 75 -3.54 4.77 -11.33
N GLY A 76 -3.94 4.86 -12.60
CA GLY A 76 -4.21 6.11 -13.32
C GLY A 76 -5.54 6.81 -12.99
N THR A 77 -6.23 6.45 -11.89
CA THR A 77 -7.58 6.98 -11.62
C THR A 77 -7.62 8.30 -10.87
N THR A 78 -6.57 8.65 -10.10
CA THR A 78 -6.56 9.88 -9.30
C THR A 78 -5.53 10.88 -9.79
N GLN A 79 -5.86 12.19 -9.72
CA GLN A 79 -4.92 13.25 -10.13
C GLN A 79 -3.67 13.27 -9.26
N THR A 80 -3.81 13.06 -7.95
CA THR A 80 -2.68 13.01 -7.01
C THR A 80 -1.65 11.94 -7.40
N LEU A 81 -2.11 10.75 -7.83
CA LEU A 81 -1.19 9.70 -8.29
C LEU A 81 -0.55 10.05 -9.62
N LYS A 82 -1.30 10.60 -10.57
CA LYS A 82 -0.74 11.09 -11.85
C LYS A 82 0.34 12.14 -11.65
N ASP A 83 0.11 13.10 -10.77
CA ASP A 83 1.07 14.14 -10.44
C ASP A 83 2.34 13.55 -9.81
N ASN A 84 2.19 12.55 -8.95
CA ASN A 84 3.32 11.82 -8.39
C ASN A 84 4.10 11.00 -9.44
N MET A 85 3.42 10.33 -10.34
CA MET A 85 4.06 9.58 -11.42
C MET A 85 4.86 10.50 -12.35
N LYS A 86 4.32 11.67 -12.67
CA LYS A 86 5.04 12.69 -13.44
C LYS A 86 6.26 13.19 -12.68
N TRP A 87 6.10 13.57 -11.41
CA TRP A 87 7.20 13.96 -10.54
C TRP A 87 8.30 12.89 -10.50
N PHE A 88 7.92 11.61 -10.43
CA PHE A 88 8.88 10.52 -10.35
C PHE A 88 9.73 10.41 -11.64
N VAL A 89 9.13 10.58 -12.82
CA VAL A 89 9.90 10.59 -14.08
C VAL A 89 10.89 11.76 -14.11
N GLU A 90 10.46 12.96 -13.70
CA GLU A 90 11.35 14.14 -13.60
C GLU A 90 12.49 13.90 -12.59
N TYR A 91 12.18 13.23 -11.47
CA TYR A 91 13.18 12.82 -10.46
C TYR A 91 14.21 11.86 -11.07
N VAL A 92 13.76 10.80 -11.76
CA VAL A 92 14.67 9.83 -12.42
C VAL A 92 15.57 10.50 -13.44
N GLN A 93 15.04 11.38 -14.31
CA GLN A 93 15.84 12.10 -15.29
C GLN A 93 16.91 13.00 -14.64
N LYS A 94 16.55 13.67 -13.56
CA LYS A 94 17.48 14.54 -12.83
C LYS A 94 18.57 13.75 -12.10
N ASP A 95 18.19 12.60 -11.54
CA ASP A 95 19.08 11.78 -10.72
C ASP A 95 20.08 10.96 -11.55
N THR A 96 19.67 10.49 -12.74
CA THR A 96 20.47 9.62 -13.61
C THR A 96 21.06 10.32 -14.82
N SER A 97 20.52 11.47 -15.22
CA SER A 97 20.76 12.12 -16.51
C SER A 97 20.30 11.30 -17.71
N TYR A 98 19.54 10.22 -17.51
CA TYR A 98 18.95 9.43 -18.57
C TYR A 98 17.77 10.16 -19.23
N THR A 99 17.68 10.02 -20.54
CA THR A 99 16.70 10.73 -21.37
C THR A 99 16.28 9.89 -22.58
N LYS A 100 16.09 10.53 -23.73
CA LYS A 100 15.63 9.89 -24.96
C LYS A 100 16.52 8.72 -25.38
N GLY A 101 15.89 7.56 -25.60
CA GLY A 101 16.52 6.34 -26.08
C GLY A 101 17.05 5.43 -24.96
N ASN A 102 17.03 5.89 -23.70
CA ASN A 102 17.26 4.99 -22.57
C ASN A 102 16.03 4.11 -22.33
N SER A 103 16.24 2.91 -21.84
CA SER A 103 15.19 1.93 -21.57
C SER A 103 14.72 1.95 -20.12
N VAL A 104 13.40 1.82 -19.93
CA VAL A 104 12.82 1.64 -18.60
C VAL A 104 11.95 0.38 -18.55
N LEU A 105 12.11 -0.41 -17.49
CA LEU A 105 11.20 -1.49 -17.12
C LEU A 105 10.39 -1.09 -15.90
N ASP A 106 9.07 -1.09 -16.02
CA ASP A 106 8.16 -0.93 -14.88
C ASP A 106 7.61 -2.29 -14.45
N ILE A 107 7.99 -2.73 -13.24
CA ILE A 107 7.55 -3.99 -12.65
C ILE A 107 6.25 -3.76 -11.90
N ALA A 108 5.20 -4.50 -12.26
CA ALA A 108 3.80 -4.28 -11.91
C ALA A 108 3.27 -2.95 -12.46
N CYS A 109 3.37 -2.81 -13.77
CA CYS A 109 3.05 -1.57 -14.50
C CYS A 109 1.55 -1.22 -14.50
N ASN A 110 0.68 -2.08 -13.99
CA ASN A 110 -0.76 -1.89 -13.85
C ASN A 110 -1.42 -1.46 -15.17
N ASP A 111 -2.05 -0.30 -15.24
CA ASP A 111 -2.70 0.24 -16.44
C ASP A 111 -1.75 0.94 -17.43
N GLY A 112 -0.44 0.99 -17.12
CA GLY A 112 0.59 1.61 -17.96
C GLY A 112 0.72 3.13 -17.82
N THR A 113 -0.04 3.77 -16.93
CA THR A 113 -0.01 5.25 -16.76
C THR A 113 1.39 5.76 -16.41
N GLN A 114 2.17 5.05 -15.58
CA GLN A 114 3.56 5.43 -15.28
C GLN A 114 4.45 5.34 -16.53
N LEU A 115 4.25 4.31 -17.35
CA LEU A 115 4.98 4.13 -18.61
C LEU A 115 4.65 5.22 -19.64
N ASP A 116 3.40 5.74 -19.66
CA ASP A 116 3.04 6.87 -20.52
C ASP A 116 3.91 8.09 -20.24
N TYR A 117 4.13 8.45 -18.96
CA TYR A 117 5.01 9.58 -18.60
C TYR A 117 6.47 9.33 -18.94
N PHE A 118 6.99 8.11 -18.79
CA PHE A 118 8.33 7.77 -19.27
C PHE A 118 8.44 7.86 -20.79
N LYS A 119 7.42 7.42 -21.53
CA LYS A 119 7.37 7.53 -22.99
C LYS A 119 7.34 8.99 -23.45
N GLU A 120 6.54 9.84 -22.79
CA GLU A 120 6.52 11.29 -23.04
C GLU A 120 7.91 11.94 -22.80
N ALA A 121 8.65 11.44 -21.82
CA ALA A 121 10.04 11.85 -21.54
C ALA A 121 11.07 11.26 -22.53
N GLY A 122 10.63 10.39 -23.46
CA GLY A 122 11.43 9.83 -24.55
C GLY A 122 12.12 8.50 -24.26
N PHE A 123 11.75 7.81 -23.17
CA PHE A 123 12.27 6.49 -22.86
C PHE A 123 11.64 5.40 -23.74
N ASP A 124 12.40 4.33 -23.99
CA ASP A 124 11.88 3.07 -24.52
C ASP A 124 11.23 2.28 -23.36
N THR A 125 9.90 2.13 -23.42
CA THR A 125 9.09 1.65 -22.30
C THR A 125 8.75 0.18 -22.37
N TYR A 126 9.01 -0.53 -21.27
CA TYR A 126 8.71 -1.93 -21.05
C TYR A 126 7.98 -2.09 -19.72
N GLY A 127 7.02 -3.02 -19.68
CA GLY A 127 6.27 -3.34 -18.48
C GLY A 127 6.11 -4.84 -18.27
N ILE A 128 5.86 -5.25 -17.04
CA ILE A 128 5.42 -6.60 -16.70
C ILE A 128 4.40 -6.52 -15.57
N ASP A 129 3.24 -7.17 -15.74
CA ASP A 129 2.16 -7.20 -14.77
C ASP A 129 1.33 -8.48 -14.91
N PRO A 130 0.97 -9.19 -13.80
CA PRO A 130 0.17 -10.41 -13.86
C PRO A 130 -1.33 -10.16 -14.05
N ALA A 131 -1.82 -8.92 -13.95
CA ALA A 131 -3.25 -8.58 -14.02
C ALA A 131 -3.78 -8.70 -15.44
N GLU A 132 -4.44 -9.83 -15.75
CA GLU A 132 -4.97 -10.12 -17.07
C GLU A 132 -6.02 -9.08 -17.52
N ASN A 133 -6.83 -8.57 -16.60
CA ASN A 133 -7.86 -7.57 -16.86
C ASN A 133 -7.30 -6.17 -17.22
N LEU A 134 -6.04 -5.88 -16.91
CA LEU A 134 -5.38 -4.60 -17.20
C LEU A 134 -4.43 -4.67 -18.43
N TYR A 135 -4.13 -5.88 -18.93
CA TYR A 135 -3.15 -6.09 -19.98
C TYR A 135 -3.47 -5.34 -21.30
N GLU A 136 -4.74 -5.32 -21.71
CA GLU A 136 -5.15 -4.60 -22.92
C GLU A 136 -4.91 -3.07 -22.82
N LEU A 137 -5.01 -2.52 -21.62
CA LEU A 137 -4.74 -1.10 -21.38
C LEU A 137 -3.24 -0.80 -21.46
N SER A 138 -2.45 -1.53 -20.69
CA SER A 138 -1.01 -1.31 -20.54
C SER A 138 -0.23 -1.64 -21.83
N SER A 139 -0.59 -2.72 -22.55
CA SER A 139 0.10 -3.15 -23.78
C SER A 139 -0.22 -2.31 -25.01
N LYS A 140 -1.22 -1.43 -24.97
CA LYS A 140 -1.63 -0.62 -26.12
C LYS A 140 -0.51 0.28 -26.64
N ASN A 141 0.29 0.84 -25.75
CA ASN A 141 1.32 1.83 -26.09
C ASN A 141 2.74 1.39 -25.69
N HIS A 142 2.90 0.26 -25.00
CA HIS A 142 4.15 -0.18 -24.39
C HIS A 142 4.44 -1.65 -24.69
N ASN A 143 5.69 -2.06 -24.50
CA ASN A 143 6.08 -3.46 -24.59
C ASN A 143 5.80 -4.13 -23.24
N VAL A 144 4.61 -4.74 -23.06
CA VAL A 144 4.18 -5.33 -21.80
C VAL A 144 4.13 -6.85 -21.89
N ILE A 145 4.57 -7.52 -20.81
CA ILE A 145 4.44 -8.95 -20.59
C ILE A 145 3.36 -9.16 -19.52
N CYS A 146 2.36 -10.01 -19.80
CA CYS A 146 1.34 -10.39 -18.84
C CYS A 146 1.79 -11.62 -18.05
N ASP A 147 2.59 -11.42 -17.02
CA ASP A 147 3.12 -12.48 -16.14
C ASP A 147 3.71 -11.88 -14.86
N TYR A 148 4.03 -12.74 -13.90
CA TYR A 148 4.82 -12.36 -12.72
C TYR A 148 6.27 -12.07 -13.10
N PHE A 149 6.84 -11.04 -12.44
CA PHE A 149 8.22 -10.67 -12.67
C PHE A 149 9.20 -11.74 -12.14
N ASN A 150 10.05 -12.19 -13.02
CA ASN A 150 11.30 -12.86 -12.74
C ASN A 150 12.26 -12.66 -13.92
N SER A 151 13.57 -12.92 -13.73
CA SER A 151 14.56 -12.70 -14.78
C SER A 151 14.34 -13.57 -16.03
N ASP A 152 13.79 -14.77 -15.86
CA ASP A 152 13.59 -15.71 -16.99
C ASP A 152 12.43 -15.25 -17.89
N THR A 153 11.38 -14.64 -17.29
CA THR A 153 10.27 -14.04 -18.04
C THR A 153 10.74 -12.86 -18.89
N ILE A 154 11.69 -12.04 -18.38
CA ILE A 154 12.27 -10.91 -19.12
C ILE A 154 13.28 -11.37 -20.18
N GLY A 155 13.93 -12.52 -19.99
CA GLY A 155 14.96 -13.05 -20.87
C GLY A 155 16.29 -12.27 -20.75
N ASN A 156 17.02 -12.12 -21.87
CA ASN A 156 18.37 -11.55 -21.88
C ASN A 156 18.40 -10.01 -22.02
N LYS A 157 17.26 -9.33 -21.91
CA LYS A 157 17.22 -7.87 -22.02
C LYS A 157 17.73 -7.22 -20.75
N VAL A 158 18.53 -6.16 -20.90
CA VAL A 158 18.97 -5.30 -19.80
C VAL A 158 18.37 -3.91 -19.97
N PHE A 159 18.21 -3.20 -18.85
CA PHE A 159 17.54 -1.90 -18.79
C PHE A 159 18.42 -0.86 -18.09
N ASP A 160 18.33 0.39 -18.54
CA ASP A 160 18.97 1.54 -17.90
C ASP A 160 18.31 1.89 -16.57
N VAL A 161 16.97 1.86 -16.55
CA VAL A 161 16.15 2.14 -15.38
C VAL A 161 15.19 0.97 -15.13
N ILE A 162 15.11 0.52 -13.89
CA ILE A 162 14.11 -0.44 -13.43
C ILE A 162 13.32 0.23 -12.31
N VAL A 163 12.00 0.17 -12.38
CA VAL A 163 11.11 0.73 -11.36
C VAL A 163 10.18 -0.33 -10.81
N ALA A 164 9.96 -0.30 -9.49
CA ALA A 164 9.07 -1.20 -8.78
C ALA A 164 8.33 -0.39 -7.70
N GLN A 165 7.22 0.25 -8.10
CA GLN A 165 6.46 1.12 -7.21
C GLN A 165 5.27 0.38 -6.61
N ASN A 166 5.22 0.30 -5.27
CA ASN A 166 4.16 -0.33 -4.49
C ASN A 166 3.91 -1.82 -4.82
N VAL A 167 4.88 -2.52 -5.37
CA VAL A 167 4.85 -3.96 -5.67
C VAL A 167 5.81 -4.77 -4.79
N PHE A 168 6.97 -4.20 -4.45
CA PHE A 168 8.02 -4.93 -3.73
C PHE A 168 7.56 -5.43 -2.36
N ALA A 169 6.72 -4.65 -1.67
CA ALA A 169 6.10 -5.03 -0.41
C ALA A 169 5.12 -6.22 -0.53
N HIS A 170 4.66 -6.54 -1.73
CA HIS A 170 3.76 -7.65 -2.02
C HIS A 170 4.50 -8.99 -2.22
N ASN A 171 5.82 -8.95 -2.32
CA ASN A 171 6.60 -10.14 -2.65
C ASN A 171 6.98 -10.93 -1.40
N SER A 172 6.65 -12.22 -1.39
CA SER A 172 7.03 -13.14 -0.30
C SER A 172 8.45 -13.71 -0.44
N ASN A 173 9.20 -13.32 -1.49
CA ASN A 173 10.59 -13.67 -1.72
C ASN A 173 11.38 -12.46 -2.24
N PRO A 174 11.56 -11.39 -1.43
CA PRO A 174 12.15 -10.14 -1.88
C PRO A 174 13.62 -10.28 -2.29
N LYS A 175 14.34 -11.30 -1.78
CA LYS A 175 15.72 -11.55 -2.21
C LYS A 175 15.77 -12.03 -3.66
N ASP A 176 14.96 -13.00 -4.04
CA ASP A 176 14.91 -13.51 -5.43
C ASP A 176 14.43 -12.44 -6.41
N PHE A 177 13.57 -11.52 -5.95
CA PHE A 177 13.20 -10.35 -6.73
C PHE A 177 14.41 -9.47 -7.04
N LEU A 178 15.23 -9.14 -6.03
CA LEU A 178 16.46 -8.35 -6.21
C LEU A 178 17.49 -9.08 -7.07
N ASP A 179 17.69 -10.40 -6.85
CA ASP A 179 18.57 -11.23 -7.68
C ASP A 179 18.11 -11.26 -9.16
N SER A 180 16.79 -11.22 -9.39
CA SER A 180 16.22 -11.12 -10.73
C SER A 180 16.44 -9.73 -11.36
N CYS A 181 16.30 -8.67 -10.57
CA CYS A 181 16.65 -7.31 -11.03
C CYS A 181 18.13 -7.21 -11.40
N GLU A 182 19.04 -7.77 -10.57
CA GLU A 182 20.47 -7.76 -10.84
C GLU A 182 20.82 -8.33 -12.23
N LYS A 183 20.18 -9.44 -12.62
CA LYS A 183 20.45 -10.10 -13.90
C LYS A 183 20.08 -9.27 -15.13
N ILE A 184 19.10 -8.38 -14.98
CA ILE A 184 18.61 -7.51 -16.06
C ILE A 184 19.15 -6.07 -15.95
N MET A 185 20.17 -5.84 -15.12
CA MET A 185 20.90 -4.60 -14.96
C MET A 185 22.28 -4.69 -15.63
N HIS A 186 22.76 -3.61 -16.21
CA HIS A 186 24.18 -3.37 -16.52
C HIS A 186 24.82 -2.50 -15.40
N ASP A 187 26.12 -2.21 -15.51
CA ASP A 187 26.86 -1.55 -14.42
C ASP A 187 26.40 -0.14 -14.10
N GLU A 188 25.78 0.55 -15.05
CA GLU A 188 25.26 1.92 -14.87
C GLU A 188 23.75 1.95 -14.60
N SER A 189 23.07 0.78 -14.58
CA SER A 189 21.63 0.70 -14.33
C SER A 189 21.27 1.15 -12.93
N VAL A 190 20.07 1.73 -12.81
CA VAL A 190 19.50 2.13 -11.52
C VAL A 190 18.16 1.45 -11.32
N LEU A 191 17.99 0.82 -10.15
CA LEU A 191 16.74 0.25 -9.68
C LEU A 191 16.13 1.18 -8.62
N TYR A 192 14.89 1.63 -8.85
CA TYR A 192 14.08 2.37 -7.89
C TYR A 192 12.97 1.49 -7.34
N ILE A 193 12.95 1.33 -6.02
CA ILE A 193 11.87 0.61 -5.33
C ILE A 193 11.14 1.58 -4.42
N GLN A 194 9.83 1.76 -4.65
CA GLN A 194 8.98 2.52 -3.75
C GLN A 194 8.14 1.57 -2.91
N THR A 195 8.20 1.75 -1.58
CA THR A 195 7.31 1.07 -0.64
C THR A 195 6.56 2.09 0.19
N SER A 196 5.25 1.91 0.32
CA SER A 196 4.45 2.66 1.27
C SER A 196 4.81 2.27 2.72
N GLN A 197 4.17 2.89 3.70
CA GLN A 197 4.24 2.55 5.14
C GLN A 197 5.52 2.99 5.87
N ALA A 198 6.31 3.90 5.31
CA ALA A 198 7.53 4.40 5.94
C ALA A 198 7.33 4.88 7.41
N GLU A 199 6.16 5.43 7.71
CA GLU A 199 5.85 5.97 9.05
C GLU A 199 4.75 5.16 9.78
N MET A 200 4.48 3.93 9.35
CA MET A 200 3.42 3.07 9.90
C MET A 200 3.49 2.96 11.43
N VAL A 201 4.67 2.63 11.96
CA VAL A 201 4.87 2.43 13.41
C VAL A 201 4.71 3.74 14.17
N MET A 202 5.34 4.81 13.68
CA MET A 202 5.34 6.12 14.34
C MET A 202 3.95 6.75 14.38
N ASN A 203 3.13 6.51 13.37
CA ASN A 203 1.78 7.04 13.24
C ASN A 203 0.68 6.05 13.66
N ASN A 204 1.04 4.88 14.19
CA ASN A 204 0.13 3.82 14.61
C ASN A 204 -0.81 3.31 13.50
N GLN A 205 -0.37 3.34 12.25
CA GLN A 205 -1.15 3.01 11.04
C GLN A 205 -1.15 1.50 10.80
N PHE A 206 -1.94 0.75 11.55
CA PHE A 206 -2.01 -0.70 11.44
C PHE A 206 -2.95 -1.21 10.34
N ASP A 207 -3.83 -0.37 9.83
CA ASP A 207 -4.80 -0.71 8.79
C ASP A 207 -4.16 -0.99 7.42
N THR A 208 -2.90 -0.60 7.27
CA THR A 208 -2.08 -0.95 6.12
C THR A 208 -1.63 -2.43 6.12
N ILE A 209 -1.86 -3.16 7.22
CA ILE A 209 -1.59 -4.59 7.35
C ILE A 209 -2.77 -5.36 6.75
N TYR A 210 -2.64 -5.78 5.50
CA TYR A 210 -3.58 -6.67 4.81
C TYR A 210 -2.80 -7.64 3.90
N HIS A 211 -3.44 -8.70 3.42
CA HIS A 211 -2.78 -9.86 2.84
C HIS A 211 -1.89 -9.57 1.61
N GLU A 212 -2.13 -8.47 0.91
CA GLU A 212 -1.28 -8.05 -0.21
C GLU A 212 0.07 -7.47 0.27
N HIS A 213 0.11 -6.83 1.45
CA HIS A 213 1.31 -6.23 2.01
C HIS A 213 2.09 -7.25 2.87
N VAL A 214 2.92 -8.05 2.22
CA VAL A 214 3.71 -9.10 2.91
C VAL A 214 4.81 -8.50 3.80
N SER A 215 5.38 -7.36 3.41
CA SER A 215 6.54 -6.73 4.03
C SER A 215 6.35 -5.25 4.29
N PHE A 216 6.85 -4.76 5.43
CA PHE A 216 6.83 -3.36 5.85
C PHE A 216 8.28 -2.93 6.11
N PHE A 217 8.90 -2.34 5.08
CA PHE A 217 10.32 -2.02 5.11
C PHE A 217 10.59 -0.72 5.89
N ASN A 218 11.57 -0.76 6.78
CA ASN A 218 12.34 0.38 7.21
C ASN A 218 13.69 0.41 6.47
N VAL A 219 14.46 1.49 6.61
CA VAL A 219 15.72 1.67 5.89
C VAL A 219 16.75 0.61 6.28
N ASN A 220 16.83 0.26 7.59
CA ASN A 220 17.73 -0.79 8.04
C ASN A 220 17.38 -2.17 7.45
N SER A 221 16.09 -2.54 7.46
CA SER A 221 15.66 -3.84 6.94
C SER A 221 15.92 -3.97 5.44
N MET A 222 15.67 -2.91 4.65
CA MET A 222 16.02 -2.88 3.23
C MET A 222 17.54 -3.00 3.04
N ASN A 223 18.32 -2.28 3.81
CA ASN A 223 19.79 -2.36 3.76
C ASN A 223 20.31 -3.78 4.10
N GLN A 224 19.73 -4.45 5.11
CA GLN A 224 20.09 -5.83 5.43
C GLN A 224 19.71 -6.81 4.31
N LEU A 225 18.58 -6.58 3.64
CA LEU A 225 18.16 -7.39 2.50
C LEU A 225 19.10 -7.22 1.30
N VAL A 226 19.41 -5.98 0.93
CA VAL A 226 20.29 -5.67 -0.22
C VAL A 226 21.70 -6.22 0.00
N LYS A 227 22.22 -6.18 1.24
CA LYS A 227 23.51 -6.80 1.60
C LYS A 227 23.59 -8.31 1.37
N ARG A 228 22.47 -9.00 1.18
CA ARG A 228 22.43 -10.43 0.84
C ARG A 228 22.46 -10.69 -0.67
N THR A 229 22.56 -9.65 -1.47
CA THR A 229 22.70 -9.66 -2.93
C THR A 229 24.04 -9.04 -3.36
N ASN A 230 24.31 -8.96 -4.66
CA ASN A 230 25.45 -8.21 -5.19
C ASN A 230 25.10 -6.75 -5.53
N LEU A 231 23.97 -6.25 -5.05
CA LEU A 231 23.52 -4.88 -5.23
C LEU A 231 23.90 -4.00 -4.05
N ASN A 232 23.82 -2.69 -4.23
CA ASN A 232 24.10 -1.70 -3.20
C ASN A 232 22.90 -0.75 -3.05
N LEU A 233 22.36 -0.61 -1.84
CA LEU A 233 21.44 0.45 -1.48
C LEU A 233 22.25 1.73 -1.28
N VAL A 234 22.04 2.73 -2.13
CA VAL A 234 22.89 3.92 -2.17
C VAL A 234 22.21 5.19 -1.69
N ASP A 235 20.89 5.25 -1.82
CA ASP A 235 20.10 6.40 -1.36
C ASP A 235 18.68 6.04 -1.00
N VAL A 236 18.05 6.89 -0.20
CA VAL A 236 16.66 6.79 0.21
C VAL A 236 16.02 8.17 0.16
N THR A 237 14.83 8.27 -0.42
CA THR A 237 14.04 9.52 -0.45
C THR A 237 12.68 9.26 0.15
N LYS A 238 12.20 10.13 1.07
CA LYS A 238 10.81 10.09 1.54
C LYS A 238 9.91 10.84 0.57
N THR A 239 8.79 10.24 0.21
CA THR A 239 7.77 10.84 -0.65
C THR A 239 6.42 10.89 0.07
N PRO A 240 5.56 11.91 -0.17
CA PRO A 240 4.29 12.05 0.56
C PRO A 240 3.17 11.13 0.04
N VAL A 241 3.49 10.20 -0.86
CA VAL A 241 2.50 9.30 -1.48
C VAL A 241 2.10 8.19 -0.52
N HIS A 242 0.83 7.80 -0.57
CA HIS A 242 0.24 6.73 0.26
C HIS A 242 0.43 6.90 1.78
N GLY A 243 0.59 8.13 2.26
CA GLY A 243 0.77 8.45 3.67
C GLY A 243 2.23 8.48 4.14
N THR A 244 3.17 8.58 3.28
CA THR A 244 4.63 8.57 3.32
C THR A 244 5.20 7.24 2.84
N SER A 245 5.97 7.32 1.76
CA SER A 245 6.67 6.17 1.16
C SER A 245 8.17 6.38 1.22
N TYR A 246 8.92 5.29 1.30
CA TYR A 246 10.33 5.28 0.97
C TYR A 246 10.51 4.98 -0.53
N LEU A 247 11.36 5.77 -1.18
CA LEU A 247 11.92 5.50 -2.50
C LEU A 247 13.39 5.11 -2.32
N PHE A 248 13.70 3.84 -2.50
CA PHE A 248 15.03 3.26 -2.38
C PHE A 248 15.71 3.29 -3.74
N LYS A 249 16.95 3.81 -3.79
CA LYS A 249 17.82 3.78 -4.96
C LYS A 249 18.87 2.69 -4.79
N ILE A 250 18.91 1.75 -5.74
CA ILE A 250 19.77 0.57 -5.71
C ILE A 250 20.55 0.47 -7.01
N THR A 251 21.84 0.15 -6.92
CA THR A 251 22.77 0.04 -8.06
C THR A 251 23.68 -1.17 -7.94
N LYS A 252 24.28 -1.60 -9.05
CA LYS A 252 25.35 -2.62 -9.02
C LYS A 252 26.65 -2.07 -8.44
N ASN A 253 27.04 -0.90 -8.88
CA ASN A 253 28.26 -0.26 -8.42
C ASN A 253 28.03 0.51 -7.12
N LYS A 254 28.99 0.39 -6.20
CA LYS A 254 28.95 1.17 -4.97
C LYS A 254 29.29 2.64 -5.27
N ILE A 255 28.35 3.53 -4.94
CA ILE A 255 28.52 4.98 -4.98
C ILE A 255 28.42 5.55 -3.57
N SER A 256 28.36 6.87 -3.41
CA SER A 256 28.20 7.50 -2.09
C SER A 256 26.96 6.96 -1.37
N GLU A 257 27.09 6.59 -0.11
CA GLU A 257 26.02 6.10 0.78
C GLU A 257 25.56 7.21 1.77
N LEU A 258 25.91 8.46 1.54
CA LEU A 258 25.64 9.52 2.52
C LEU A 258 24.13 9.69 2.79
N GLY A 259 23.29 9.62 1.77
CA GLY A 259 21.84 9.66 1.92
C GLY A 259 21.32 8.50 2.77
N LEU A 260 21.79 7.29 2.49
CA LEU A 260 21.46 6.10 3.28
C LEU A 260 21.83 6.25 4.75
N LEU A 261 23.06 6.71 5.04
CA LEU A 261 23.54 6.87 6.43
C LEU A 261 22.71 7.89 7.20
N ASN A 262 22.33 8.98 6.57
CA ASN A 262 21.47 10.00 7.20
C ASN A 262 20.11 9.42 7.58
N HIS A 263 19.48 8.63 6.72
CA HIS A 263 18.19 8.00 7.02
C HIS A 263 18.28 6.91 8.09
N LEU A 264 19.38 6.14 8.13
CA LEU A 264 19.62 5.17 9.21
C LEU A 264 19.74 5.87 10.58
N GLU A 265 20.47 6.99 10.67
CA GLU A 265 20.58 7.79 11.90
C GLU A 265 19.23 8.45 12.27
N GLU A 266 18.45 8.90 11.30
CA GLU A 266 17.10 9.44 11.51
C GLU A 266 16.16 8.39 12.11
N GLU A 267 16.09 7.18 11.53
CA GLU A 267 15.28 6.08 12.06
C GLU A 267 15.71 5.66 13.47
N LYS A 268 17.03 5.62 13.72
CA LYS A 268 17.59 5.34 15.05
C LYS A 268 17.19 6.42 16.06
N ALA A 269 17.30 7.70 15.69
CA ALA A 269 16.89 8.82 16.55
C ALA A 269 15.39 8.81 16.85
N GLN A 270 14.56 8.32 15.93
CA GLN A 270 13.12 8.10 16.13
C GLN A 270 12.80 6.86 16.97
N GLY A 271 13.79 6.05 17.31
CA GLY A 271 13.61 4.83 18.12
C GLY A 271 13.08 3.62 17.33
N LEU A 272 13.16 3.63 15.97
CA LEU A 272 12.71 2.49 15.15
C LEU A 272 13.57 1.22 15.33
N TYR A 273 14.69 1.32 16.04
CA TYR A 273 15.56 0.20 16.39
C TYR A 273 15.53 -0.07 17.91
N ASP A 274 14.40 0.25 18.57
CA ASP A 274 14.17 0.01 19.99
C ASP A 274 12.87 -0.80 20.16
N GLU A 275 12.94 -1.94 20.84
CA GLU A 275 11.81 -2.83 21.15
C GLU A 275 10.64 -2.07 21.81
N LYS A 276 10.94 -1.10 22.68
CA LYS A 276 9.92 -0.28 23.38
C LYS A 276 9.01 0.49 22.42
N THR A 277 9.53 0.88 21.25
CA THR A 277 8.72 1.55 20.22
C THR A 277 7.62 0.62 19.71
N TYR A 278 7.93 -0.65 19.50
CA TYR A 278 6.98 -1.66 19.02
C TYR A 278 5.99 -2.10 20.10
N GLU A 279 6.42 -2.16 21.36
CA GLU A 279 5.51 -2.37 22.49
C GLU A 279 4.50 -1.22 22.63
N LEU A 280 4.97 0.02 22.47
CA LEU A 280 4.11 1.21 22.47
C LEU A 280 3.16 1.21 21.27
N TYR A 281 3.66 0.88 20.08
CA TYR A 281 2.84 0.74 18.87
C TYR A 281 1.71 -0.27 19.08
N LYS A 282 2.02 -1.48 19.56
CA LYS A 282 1.02 -2.51 19.89
C LYS A 282 -0.06 -2.01 20.86
N LYS A 283 0.34 -1.32 21.91
CA LYS A 283 -0.58 -0.72 22.91
C LYS A 283 -1.47 0.35 22.28
N ASN A 284 -0.88 1.21 21.43
CA ASN A 284 -1.61 2.29 20.77
C ASN A 284 -2.64 1.74 19.76
N VAL A 285 -2.31 0.69 19.02
CA VAL A 285 -3.25 0.00 18.11
C VAL A 285 -4.49 -0.47 18.88
N ILE A 286 -4.29 -1.16 20.01
CA ILE A 286 -5.39 -1.63 20.87
C ILE A 286 -6.26 -0.45 21.33
N ASN A 287 -5.63 0.63 21.77
CA ASN A 287 -6.33 1.83 22.24
C ASN A 287 -7.13 2.52 21.10
N ILE A 288 -6.58 2.58 19.88
CA ILE A 288 -7.28 3.16 18.74
C ILE A 288 -8.54 2.36 18.42
N VAL A 289 -8.44 1.04 18.35
CA VAL A 289 -9.59 0.15 18.09
C VAL A 289 -10.66 0.29 19.18
N TYR A 290 -10.25 0.27 20.45
CA TYR A 290 -11.16 0.44 21.59
C TYR A 290 -11.87 1.81 21.55
N ASN A 291 -11.11 2.89 21.38
CA ASN A 291 -11.68 4.23 21.33
C ASN A 291 -12.60 4.42 20.11
N PHE A 292 -12.25 3.82 18.97
CA PHE A 292 -13.11 3.87 17.77
C PHE A 292 -14.47 3.23 18.04
N ARG A 293 -14.50 2.02 18.63
CA ARG A 293 -15.74 1.35 19.02
C ARG A 293 -16.58 2.22 19.98
N ASP A 294 -15.97 2.77 21.02
CA ASP A 294 -16.64 3.64 22.00
C ASP A 294 -17.24 4.91 21.34
N PHE A 295 -16.52 5.53 20.39
CA PHE A 295 -17.06 6.66 19.63
C PHE A 295 -18.25 6.25 18.76
N ILE A 296 -18.14 5.14 18.01
CA ILE A 296 -19.22 4.62 17.17
C ILE A 296 -20.48 4.37 18.00
N ASP A 297 -20.36 3.70 19.15
CA ASP A 297 -21.50 3.39 20.01
C ASP A 297 -22.16 4.68 20.57
N LYS A 298 -21.37 5.67 20.98
CA LYS A 298 -21.89 6.97 21.42
C LYS A 298 -22.68 7.69 20.32
N PHE A 299 -22.18 7.68 19.09
CA PHE A 299 -22.89 8.32 17.97
C PHE A 299 -24.16 7.56 17.57
N LYS A 300 -24.14 6.20 17.60
CA LYS A 300 -25.34 5.38 17.41
C LYS A 300 -26.43 5.73 18.45
N ILE A 301 -26.06 5.80 19.73
CA ILE A 301 -26.97 6.16 20.81
C ILE A 301 -27.52 7.60 20.62
N ALA A 302 -26.72 8.52 20.10
CA ALA A 302 -27.13 9.89 19.81
C ALA A 302 -27.96 10.04 18.50
N GLY A 303 -28.29 8.92 17.82
CA GLY A 303 -29.14 8.86 16.65
C GLY A 303 -28.46 9.27 15.34
N TYR A 304 -27.15 9.12 15.23
CA TYR A 304 -26.40 9.34 14.00
C TYR A 304 -26.46 8.09 13.11
N SER A 305 -26.62 8.29 11.81
CA SER A 305 -26.31 7.27 10.80
C SER A 305 -24.82 7.27 10.52
N LEU A 306 -24.23 6.07 10.41
CA LEU A 306 -22.80 5.86 10.24
C LEU A 306 -22.48 5.65 8.77
N VAL A 307 -21.79 6.58 8.14
CA VAL A 307 -21.47 6.54 6.72
C VAL A 307 -19.96 6.51 6.50
N GLY A 308 -19.45 5.37 6.03
CA GLY A 308 -18.06 5.29 5.55
C GLY A 308 -17.88 6.02 4.22
N TYR A 309 -16.67 6.49 3.91
CA TYR A 309 -16.32 7.00 2.60
C TYR A 309 -14.97 6.47 2.13
N GLY A 310 -14.96 5.87 0.92
CA GLY A 310 -13.83 5.17 0.33
C GLY A 310 -13.77 3.71 0.78
N ALA A 311 -14.27 2.79 -0.03
CA ALA A 311 -14.13 1.35 0.18
C ALA A 311 -12.70 0.94 -0.19
N ALA A 312 -11.74 1.29 0.66
CA ALA A 312 -10.31 1.01 0.50
C ALA A 312 -9.89 -0.19 1.35
N ALA A 313 -8.92 -1.00 0.88
CA ALA A 313 -8.40 -2.16 1.60
C ALA A 313 -8.04 -1.86 3.07
N LYS A 314 -7.39 -0.72 3.32
CA LYS A 314 -7.07 -0.24 4.68
C LYS A 314 -8.32 -0.12 5.55
N GLY A 315 -9.39 0.49 5.02
CA GLY A 315 -10.65 0.63 5.73
C GLY A 315 -11.30 -0.71 6.05
N MET A 316 -11.21 -1.69 5.15
CA MET A 316 -11.74 -3.03 5.37
C MET A 316 -11.01 -3.73 6.51
N THR A 317 -9.68 -3.72 6.49
CA THR A 317 -8.86 -4.26 7.59
C THR A 317 -9.22 -3.63 8.93
N PHE A 318 -9.35 -2.29 8.95
CA PHE A 318 -9.70 -1.56 10.18
C PHE A 318 -11.09 -1.94 10.70
N LEU A 319 -12.12 -1.92 9.86
CA LEU A 319 -13.50 -2.23 10.26
C LEU A 319 -13.64 -3.69 10.71
N ASN A 320 -12.98 -4.64 10.03
CA ASN A 320 -12.98 -6.05 10.43
C ASN A 320 -12.32 -6.24 11.80
N LEU A 321 -11.15 -5.63 12.07
CA LEU A 321 -10.51 -5.71 13.38
C LEU A 321 -11.34 -5.01 14.46
N ALA A 322 -11.93 -3.87 14.12
CA ALA A 322 -12.82 -3.15 15.04
C ALA A 322 -14.16 -3.84 15.26
N ASP A 323 -14.53 -4.83 14.45
CA ASP A 323 -15.84 -5.48 14.48
C ASP A 323 -16.99 -4.46 14.47
N VAL A 324 -16.89 -3.49 13.56
CA VAL A 324 -17.86 -2.38 13.44
C VAL A 324 -18.53 -2.43 12.07
N LYS A 325 -19.85 -2.49 12.10
CA LYS A 325 -20.70 -2.38 10.91
C LYS A 325 -21.25 -0.96 10.80
N LEU A 326 -21.06 -0.34 9.62
CA LEU A 326 -21.62 0.95 9.23
C LEU A 326 -22.94 0.74 8.47
N ASP A 327 -23.74 1.78 8.33
CA ASP A 327 -25.01 1.71 7.58
C ASP A 327 -24.75 1.56 6.08
N CYS A 328 -23.75 2.26 5.55
CA CYS A 328 -23.23 2.08 4.19
C CYS A 328 -21.81 2.66 4.06
N ILE A 329 -21.17 2.35 2.93
CA ILE A 329 -19.93 3.00 2.50
C ILE A 329 -20.18 3.66 1.16
N ILE A 330 -19.75 4.91 1.01
CA ILE A 330 -19.75 5.63 -0.26
C ILE A 330 -18.42 5.40 -0.96
N ASP A 331 -18.46 5.05 -2.23
CA ASP A 331 -17.26 4.96 -3.08
C ASP A 331 -17.56 5.52 -4.48
N ASP A 332 -16.59 6.24 -5.05
CA ASP A 332 -16.70 6.84 -6.37
C ASP A 332 -16.35 5.83 -7.50
N ASN A 333 -15.73 4.70 -7.17
CA ASN A 333 -15.40 3.64 -8.12
C ASN A 333 -16.65 2.83 -8.47
N GLU A 334 -17.14 2.98 -9.70
CA GLU A 334 -18.34 2.29 -10.21
C GLU A 334 -18.24 0.76 -10.13
N LEU A 335 -17.03 0.20 -10.23
CA LEU A 335 -16.79 -1.25 -10.14
C LEU A 335 -17.05 -1.82 -8.75
N LYS A 336 -17.06 -0.97 -7.69
CA LYS A 336 -17.35 -1.37 -6.31
C LYS A 336 -18.77 -1.06 -5.88
N GLN A 337 -19.45 -0.17 -6.60
CA GLN A 337 -20.81 0.23 -6.26
C GLN A 337 -21.78 -0.96 -6.36
N HIS A 338 -22.69 -1.05 -5.40
CA HIS A 338 -23.67 -2.13 -5.21
C HIS A 338 -23.09 -3.46 -4.70
N LEU A 339 -21.78 -3.61 -4.62
CA LEU A 339 -21.13 -4.74 -3.95
C LEU A 339 -21.11 -4.53 -2.43
N TYR A 340 -20.75 -5.60 -1.73
CA TYR A 340 -20.59 -5.63 -0.28
C TYR A 340 -19.11 -5.72 0.11
N THR A 341 -18.79 -5.18 1.28
CA THR A 341 -17.42 -5.18 1.80
C THR A 341 -17.04 -6.54 2.39
N PRO A 342 -15.80 -7.00 2.17
CA PRO A 342 -15.32 -8.25 2.74
C PRO A 342 -15.34 -8.22 4.28
N GLY A 343 -15.92 -9.23 4.89
CA GLY A 343 -16.00 -9.45 6.33
C GLY A 343 -17.13 -8.71 7.01
N THR A 344 -17.19 -7.39 6.97
CA THR A 344 -18.26 -6.59 7.61
C THR A 344 -19.58 -6.60 6.85
N ASN A 345 -19.60 -7.02 5.60
CA ASN A 345 -20.79 -7.11 4.76
C ASN A 345 -21.61 -5.82 4.74
N ILE A 346 -20.95 -4.70 4.42
CA ILE A 346 -21.54 -3.37 4.33
C ILE A 346 -21.73 -3.03 2.85
N VAL A 347 -22.94 -2.59 2.47
CA VAL A 347 -23.24 -2.21 1.08
C VAL A 347 -22.48 -0.94 0.66
N ILE A 348 -21.93 -0.96 -0.55
CA ILE A 348 -21.24 0.19 -1.15
C ILE A 348 -22.22 0.94 -2.05
N LYS A 349 -22.32 2.25 -1.86
CA LYS A 349 -23.26 3.14 -2.55
C LYS A 349 -22.53 4.24 -3.33
N PRO A 350 -23.09 4.76 -4.43
CA PRO A 350 -22.55 5.93 -5.12
C PRO A 350 -22.71 7.20 -4.28
N ASN A 351 -21.87 8.23 -4.53
CA ASN A 351 -21.92 9.50 -3.81
C ASN A 351 -23.32 10.16 -3.88
N GLY A 352 -24.05 10.03 -4.98
CA GLY A 352 -25.41 10.55 -5.14
C GLY A 352 -26.41 10.02 -4.09
N PHE A 353 -26.10 8.88 -3.44
CA PHE A 353 -26.92 8.32 -2.36
C PHE A 353 -27.04 9.26 -1.16
N LEU A 354 -26.06 10.11 -0.89
CA LEU A 354 -26.07 11.08 0.20
C LEU A 354 -27.24 12.08 0.11
N LYS A 355 -27.81 12.32 -1.09
CA LYS A 355 -28.96 13.19 -1.31
C LYS A 355 -30.27 12.59 -0.79
N GLN A 356 -30.31 11.31 -0.45
CA GLN A 356 -31.49 10.65 0.10
C GLN A 356 -31.69 10.95 1.60
N TYR A 357 -30.66 11.39 2.31
CA TYR A 357 -30.76 11.81 3.69
C TYR A 357 -31.41 13.18 3.80
N LYS A 358 -32.33 13.32 4.75
CA LYS A 358 -33.08 14.59 5.00
C LYS A 358 -32.20 15.62 5.70
N GLU A 359 -32.65 16.86 5.77
CA GLU A 359 -31.96 17.93 6.48
C GLU A 359 -31.81 17.66 8.00
N ASP A 360 -32.83 17.02 8.61
CA ASP A 360 -32.80 16.69 10.05
C ASP A 360 -31.99 15.45 10.40
N ASP A 361 -31.59 14.64 9.40
CA ASP A 361 -30.75 13.48 9.62
C ASP A 361 -29.34 13.93 10.05
N LYS A 362 -28.76 13.20 11.01
CA LYS A 362 -27.40 13.41 11.50
C LYS A 362 -26.50 12.30 10.99
N LEU A 363 -25.43 12.65 10.30
CA LEU A 363 -24.49 11.68 9.78
C LEU A 363 -23.14 11.79 10.48
N LEU A 364 -22.57 10.63 10.85
CA LEU A 364 -21.17 10.51 11.19
C LEU A 364 -20.44 9.98 9.96
N PHE A 365 -19.66 10.82 9.33
CA PHE A 365 -18.79 10.43 8.21
C PHE A 365 -17.48 9.87 8.71
N ILE A 366 -17.08 8.71 8.17
CA ILE A 366 -15.85 8.01 8.49
C ILE A 366 -15.06 7.82 7.20
N PRO A 367 -14.15 8.77 6.86
CA PRO A 367 -13.25 8.62 5.72
C PRO A 367 -12.31 7.43 5.93
N LEU A 368 -12.59 6.31 5.25
CA LEU A 368 -11.82 5.07 5.37
C LEU A 368 -10.52 5.12 4.57
N ALA A 369 -10.50 5.86 3.46
CA ALA A 369 -9.29 6.24 2.75
C ALA A 369 -8.68 7.52 3.37
N TRP A 370 -8.31 7.46 4.64
CA TRP A 370 -7.95 8.60 5.49
C TRP A 370 -6.78 9.45 4.96
N ASN A 371 -5.90 8.89 4.14
CA ASN A 371 -4.84 9.62 3.45
C ASN A 371 -5.36 10.65 2.44
N PHE A 372 -6.62 10.51 1.99
CA PHE A 372 -7.35 11.47 1.15
C PHE A 372 -8.44 12.23 1.94
N TYR A 373 -8.29 12.36 3.26
CA TYR A 373 -9.33 12.91 4.13
C TYR A 373 -9.85 14.28 3.67
N ASN A 374 -8.98 15.21 3.33
CA ASN A 374 -9.40 16.57 2.94
C ASN A 374 -10.19 16.54 1.61
N GLU A 375 -9.74 15.76 0.64
CA GLU A 375 -10.40 15.58 -0.65
C GLU A 375 -11.78 14.92 -0.46
N ILE A 376 -11.86 13.86 0.36
CA ILE A 376 -13.13 13.19 0.70
C ILE A 376 -14.08 14.17 1.39
N ARG A 377 -13.60 14.92 2.37
CA ARG A 377 -14.41 15.92 3.09
C ARG A 377 -14.97 16.97 2.15
N GLU A 378 -14.17 17.51 1.25
CA GLU A 378 -14.64 18.48 0.24
C GLU A 378 -15.70 17.88 -0.69
N ARG A 379 -15.55 16.63 -1.12
CA ARG A 379 -16.55 15.95 -1.97
C ARG A 379 -17.87 15.74 -1.23
N ILE A 380 -17.82 15.33 0.04
CA ILE A 380 -19.01 15.18 0.87
C ILE A 380 -19.72 16.52 0.99
N LEU A 381 -19.00 17.59 1.35
CA LEU A 381 -19.58 18.93 1.53
C LEU A 381 -20.19 19.53 0.24
N LYS A 382 -19.68 19.16 -0.94
CA LYS A 382 -20.29 19.55 -2.23
C LYS A 382 -21.63 18.85 -2.49
N THR A 383 -21.81 17.64 -1.95
CA THR A 383 -23.03 16.84 -2.16
C THR A 383 -24.06 17.05 -1.05
N ARG A 384 -23.57 17.15 0.19
CA ARG A 384 -24.34 17.35 1.40
C ARG A 384 -23.59 18.28 2.35
N ASP A 385 -24.13 19.46 2.57
CA ASP A 385 -23.59 20.47 3.47
C ASP A 385 -24.55 20.71 4.63
N ASN A 386 -24.48 19.86 5.66
CA ASN A 386 -25.37 19.89 6.81
C ASN A 386 -24.57 20.16 8.11
N LYS A 387 -25.03 21.16 8.89
CA LYS A 387 -24.39 21.58 10.15
C LYS A 387 -24.41 20.50 11.26
N ASN A 388 -25.31 19.52 11.14
CA ASN A 388 -25.44 18.43 12.11
C ASN A 388 -24.49 17.26 11.81
N ASP A 389 -23.84 17.26 10.63
CA ASP A 389 -22.94 16.21 10.23
C ASP A 389 -21.57 16.36 10.92
N VAL A 390 -20.97 15.24 11.28
CA VAL A 390 -19.69 15.14 11.99
C VAL A 390 -18.73 14.24 11.23
N PHE A 391 -17.46 14.56 11.24
CA PHE A 391 -16.40 13.76 10.61
C PHE A 391 -15.55 13.09 11.68
N LEU A 392 -15.28 11.80 11.55
CA LEU A 392 -14.43 11.02 12.43
C LEU A 392 -13.08 10.73 11.76
N LYS A 393 -11.99 11.09 12.44
CA LYS A 393 -10.63 10.63 12.14
C LYS A 393 -10.21 9.60 13.16
N TYR A 394 -9.59 8.50 12.74
CA TYR A 394 -9.11 7.47 13.66
C TYR A 394 -7.59 7.41 13.78
N PHE A 395 -6.83 8.00 12.86
CA PHE A 395 -5.39 8.13 12.97
C PHE A 395 -4.95 9.59 13.14
N PRO A 396 -3.82 9.84 13.88
CA PRO A 396 -3.12 8.90 14.77
C PRO A 396 -3.86 8.67 16.10
N LYS A 397 -4.98 9.36 16.33
CA LYS A 397 -5.90 9.23 17.46
C LYS A 397 -7.33 9.43 17.00
N VAL A 398 -8.24 8.68 17.62
CA VAL A 398 -9.68 8.85 17.36
C VAL A 398 -10.13 10.23 17.84
N ARG A 399 -10.69 11.02 16.96
CA ARG A 399 -11.26 12.34 17.22
C ARG A 399 -12.31 12.71 16.21
N THR A 400 -13.20 13.62 16.60
CA THR A 400 -14.18 14.20 15.69
C THR A 400 -13.78 15.60 15.28
N GLU A 401 -14.16 15.96 14.07
CA GLU A 401 -14.09 17.33 13.55
C GLU A 401 -15.51 17.72 13.15
N SER A 402 -15.96 18.88 13.65
CA SER A 402 -17.19 19.52 13.13
C SER A 402 -16.93 20.01 11.70
N ARG A 403 -18.00 20.27 10.99
CA ARG A 403 -18.02 20.84 9.66
C ARG A 403 -17.02 22.01 9.46
#